data_a735aa9962d0022df0a60a398aebefce
#
_entry.id   a735aa9962d0022df0a60a398aebefce
#
_cell.length_a   1.000
_cell.length_b   1.000
_cell.length_c   1.000
_cell.angle_alpha   90.00
_cell.angle_beta   90.00
_cell.angle_gamma   90.00
#
_symmetry.space_group_name_H-M   'P 1'
#
loop_
_entity.id
_entity.type
_entity.pdbx_description
1 polymer ?
#
loop_
_entity_poly.entity_id
_entity_poly.type
_entity_poly.pdbx_seq_one_letter_code
_entity_poly.pdbx_strand_id
1 'polypeptide(L)'
;MKARFHARLRDIPAAHWDALRRDDNPFLAHAFLSGLEEHGCANLRNGWQAHHLGLYDGDRLVAAAPLYLKHDSHGEFVFDWSWAHAYAEHGLDYYPKLLCAVPYSPVGGARLLAGNGNHAPQLCAMLVEAMHAEAARLGLSSAHLNFAAATDVDAFAGRDWLPRFDWQFHWRNEDGWRDFDDFLGALAHKKRKNIRHERAHVARAGIVCEIRHGDEIDDADWQALHDFYLATFEDKGNYPALTLPFFRHLGAAMPRNVVATLCRRGDRLIAGSLMLRSASTLYGRYWGCSEQVPGLHFEACYYQGIEYCLREGLRAFEPGAQGEHKLARGFLPTRTHSFHWIADPRFRSAVAAALRREAHALEDYRNDLLAHSPYANARAGD
;
A
#
# COMPACT_ATOMS: atom_id res chain seq x y z
N MET A 1 -14.80 13.94 24.53
CA MET A 1 -13.73 13.04 24.02
C MET A 1 -12.38 13.71 24.13
N LYS A 2 -11.30 12.95 24.31
CA LYS A 2 -9.93 13.47 24.48
C LYS A 2 -9.00 12.79 23.49
N ALA A 3 -8.19 13.56 22.75
CA ALA A 3 -7.11 13.07 21.92
C ALA A 3 -5.88 12.73 22.81
N ARG A 4 -5.27 11.58 22.56
CA ARG A 4 -3.98 11.16 23.14
C ARG A 4 -3.07 10.69 22.03
N PHE A 5 -1.77 11.01 22.12
CA PHE A 5 -0.76 10.61 21.14
C PHE A 5 0.19 9.58 21.78
N HIS A 6 0.44 8.50 21.07
CA HIS A 6 1.22 7.36 21.55
C HIS A 6 2.50 7.23 20.75
N ALA A 7 3.63 7.18 21.43
CA ALA A 7 4.96 7.04 20.83
C ALA A 7 5.25 5.61 20.30
N ARG A 8 4.39 4.64 20.61
CA ARG A 8 4.49 3.25 20.16
C ARG A 8 3.09 2.66 20.07
N LEU A 9 2.82 1.89 19.01
CA LEU A 9 1.51 1.25 18.87
C LEU A 9 1.23 0.22 19.98
N ARG A 10 2.24 -0.49 20.45
CA ARG A 10 2.10 -1.44 21.57
C ARG A 10 1.57 -0.82 22.88
N ASP A 11 1.61 0.50 23.01
CA ASP A 11 1.02 1.20 24.18
C ASP A 11 -0.53 1.25 24.10
N ILE A 12 -1.10 0.86 22.96
CA ILE A 12 -2.53 0.66 22.74
C ILE A 12 -2.79 -0.86 22.67
N PRO A 13 -3.67 -1.44 23.50
CA PRO A 13 -3.98 -2.88 23.43
C PRO A 13 -4.45 -3.29 22.04
N ALA A 14 -3.89 -4.37 21.48
CA ALA A 14 -4.19 -4.85 20.12
C ALA A 14 -5.70 -5.04 19.88
N ALA A 15 -6.40 -5.66 20.84
CA ALA A 15 -7.84 -5.87 20.73
C ALA A 15 -8.65 -4.57 20.64
N HIS A 16 -8.20 -3.48 21.29
CA HIS A 16 -8.87 -2.17 21.22
C HIS A 16 -8.62 -1.50 19.86
N TRP A 17 -7.39 -1.59 19.33
CA TRP A 17 -7.05 -1.06 18.02
C TRP A 17 -7.80 -1.81 16.91
N ASP A 18 -7.70 -3.15 16.90
CA ASP A 18 -8.27 -3.98 15.85
C ASP A 18 -9.81 -3.94 15.82
N ALA A 19 -10.47 -3.70 16.95
CA ALA A 19 -11.91 -3.48 17.02
C ALA A 19 -12.40 -2.21 16.31
N LEU A 20 -11.51 -1.24 16.04
CA LEU A 20 -11.84 -0.01 15.31
C LEU A 20 -11.66 -0.13 13.81
N ARG A 21 -11.07 -1.20 13.31
CA ARG A 21 -10.90 -1.43 11.89
C ARG A 21 -12.27 -1.69 11.25
N ARG A 22 -12.49 -1.11 10.06
CA ARG A 22 -13.74 -1.24 9.32
C ARG A 22 -13.79 -2.48 8.45
N ASP A 23 -12.61 -2.99 8.13
CA ASP A 23 -12.36 -4.16 7.29
C ASP A 23 -11.18 -4.96 7.87
N ASP A 24 -10.86 -6.05 7.21
CA ASP A 24 -9.75 -6.93 7.58
C ASP A 24 -8.45 -6.63 6.82
N ASN A 25 -8.27 -5.38 6.33
CA ASN A 25 -7.04 -4.94 5.66
C ASN A 25 -5.81 -5.23 6.56
N PRO A 26 -4.89 -6.13 6.15
CA PRO A 26 -3.81 -6.59 7.01
C PRO A 26 -2.82 -5.50 7.38
N PHE A 27 -2.68 -4.46 6.56
CA PHE A 27 -1.73 -3.37 6.79
C PHE A 27 -2.13 -2.42 7.92
N LEU A 28 -3.40 -2.47 8.34
CA LEU A 28 -3.92 -1.70 9.46
C LEU A 28 -4.08 -2.54 10.72
N ALA A 29 -3.75 -3.84 10.67
CA ALA A 29 -3.74 -4.68 11.84
C ALA A 29 -2.68 -4.20 12.84
N HIS A 30 -3.02 -4.27 14.14
CA HIS A 30 -2.07 -3.95 15.20
C HIS A 30 -0.77 -4.74 15.05
N ALA A 31 -0.87 -6.04 14.75
CA ALA A 31 0.29 -6.91 14.55
C ALA A 31 1.22 -6.44 13.41
N PHE A 32 0.67 -5.92 12.30
CA PHE A 32 1.48 -5.40 11.20
C PHE A 32 2.22 -4.11 11.61
N LEU A 33 1.48 -3.13 12.12
CA LEU A 33 2.03 -1.81 12.44
C LEU A 33 3.00 -1.86 13.62
N SER A 34 2.64 -2.57 14.72
CA SER A 34 3.54 -2.75 15.86
C SER A 34 4.78 -3.57 15.48
N GLY A 35 4.62 -4.56 14.60
CA GLY A 35 5.73 -5.35 14.07
C GLY A 35 6.76 -4.51 13.32
N LEU A 36 6.32 -3.51 12.51
CA LEU A 36 7.24 -2.56 11.85
C LEU A 36 8.08 -1.77 12.85
N GLU A 37 7.50 -1.38 13.98
CA GLU A 37 8.20 -0.66 15.04
C GLU A 37 9.13 -1.58 15.84
N GLU A 38 8.64 -2.71 16.31
CA GLU A 38 9.36 -3.65 17.19
C GLU A 38 10.55 -4.32 16.51
N HIS A 39 10.44 -4.55 15.20
CA HIS A 39 11.53 -5.14 14.42
C HIS A 39 12.40 -4.08 13.69
N GLY A 40 12.29 -2.80 14.09
CA GLY A 40 13.19 -1.73 13.67
C GLY A 40 13.03 -1.26 12.23
N CYS A 41 11.90 -1.56 11.59
CA CYS A 41 11.60 -1.08 10.25
C CYS A 41 11.14 0.39 10.27
N ALA A 42 10.14 0.71 11.08
CA ALA A 42 9.63 2.07 11.26
C ALA A 42 10.19 2.67 12.56
N ASN A 43 11.17 3.56 12.43
CA ASN A 43 11.82 4.25 13.53
C ASN A 43 12.40 5.59 13.10
N LEU A 44 12.89 6.40 14.04
CA LEU A 44 13.44 7.72 13.77
C LEU A 44 14.63 7.70 12.77
N ARG A 45 15.49 6.65 12.82
CA ARG A 45 16.64 6.54 11.90
C ARG A 45 16.19 6.39 10.45
N ASN A 46 15.05 5.74 10.26
CA ASN A 46 14.41 5.53 8.95
C ASN A 46 13.38 6.63 8.62
N GLY A 47 13.42 7.75 9.34
CA GLY A 47 12.54 8.88 9.13
C GLY A 47 11.09 8.68 9.61
N TRP A 48 10.76 7.57 10.30
CA TRP A 48 9.40 7.25 10.76
C TRP A 48 9.36 7.23 12.29
N GLN A 49 8.96 8.34 12.91
CA GLN A 49 8.77 8.41 14.35
C GLN A 49 7.29 8.22 14.68
N ALA A 50 6.92 7.13 15.35
CA ALA A 50 5.54 6.85 15.72
C ALA A 50 4.95 7.93 16.62
N HIS A 51 3.71 8.35 16.31
CA HIS A 51 2.95 9.38 17.00
C HIS A 51 1.45 9.09 16.89
N HIS A 52 1.04 7.83 17.13
CA HIS A 52 -0.29 7.33 16.86
C HIS A 52 -1.36 8.07 17.63
N LEU A 53 -2.41 8.48 16.92
CA LEU A 53 -3.55 9.19 17.50
C LEU A 53 -4.62 8.22 17.98
N GLY A 54 -5.05 8.39 19.24
CA GLY A 54 -6.25 7.77 19.80
C GLY A 54 -7.22 8.80 20.30
N LEU A 55 -8.51 8.64 19.98
CA LEU A 55 -9.62 9.39 20.61
C LEU A 55 -10.24 8.54 21.71
N TYR A 56 -10.39 9.13 22.87
CA TYR A 56 -10.88 8.43 24.08
C TYR A 56 -12.15 9.07 24.63
N ASP A 57 -13.11 8.21 24.99
CA ASP A 57 -14.26 8.55 25.81
C ASP A 57 -14.04 7.96 27.22
N GLY A 58 -13.62 8.79 28.17
CA GLY A 58 -12.99 8.32 29.41
C GLY A 58 -11.67 7.61 29.09
N ASP A 59 -11.62 6.31 29.42
CA ASP A 59 -10.47 5.44 29.12
C ASP A 59 -10.72 4.49 27.94
N ARG A 60 -11.91 4.54 27.35
CA ARG A 60 -12.26 3.70 26.20
C ARG A 60 -11.74 4.35 24.91
N LEU A 61 -10.90 3.66 24.17
CA LEU A 61 -10.53 4.03 22.81
C LEU A 61 -11.75 3.90 21.88
N VAL A 62 -12.13 4.98 21.20
CA VAL A 62 -13.32 5.03 20.32
C VAL A 62 -12.97 5.32 18.87
N ALA A 63 -11.80 5.88 18.59
CA ALA A 63 -11.26 6.03 17.25
C ALA A 63 -9.74 6.14 17.31
N ALA A 64 -9.06 5.82 16.21
CA ALA A 64 -7.60 5.90 16.11
C ALA A 64 -7.13 6.17 14.68
N ALA A 65 -5.86 6.62 14.56
CA ALA A 65 -5.19 6.76 13.26
C ALA A 65 -3.70 6.39 13.39
N PRO A 66 -3.13 5.64 12.42
CA PRO A 66 -1.70 5.37 12.37
C PRO A 66 -0.96 6.64 11.94
N LEU A 67 -0.34 7.32 12.89
CA LEU A 67 0.25 8.63 12.72
C LEU A 67 1.73 8.62 13.03
N TYR A 68 2.50 9.39 12.25
CA TYR A 68 3.95 9.48 12.36
C TYR A 68 4.43 10.92 12.21
N LEU A 69 5.49 11.29 12.92
CA LEU A 69 6.33 12.41 12.58
C LEU A 69 7.35 11.94 11.56
N LYS A 70 7.28 12.48 10.34
CA LYS A 70 8.15 12.12 9.22
C LYS A 70 9.28 13.12 9.08
N HIS A 71 10.52 12.60 9.07
CA HIS A 71 11.74 13.39 8.98
C HIS A 71 12.33 13.46 7.57
N ASP A 72 11.72 12.76 6.63
CA ASP A 72 12.00 12.77 5.18
C ASP A 72 10.75 12.31 4.42
N SER A 73 10.80 12.13 3.08
CA SER A 73 9.68 11.60 2.29
C SER A 73 9.91 10.18 1.74
N HIS A 74 10.87 9.42 2.30
CA HIS A 74 11.09 8.04 1.87
C HIS A 74 10.02 7.08 2.43
N GLY A 75 9.59 6.14 1.57
CA GLY A 75 8.67 5.07 1.95
C GLY A 75 7.21 5.50 2.09
N GLU A 76 6.83 6.70 1.63
CA GLU A 76 5.46 7.24 1.69
C GLU A 76 4.65 6.95 0.42
N PHE A 77 5.30 6.88 -0.75
CA PHE A 77 4.73 6.67 -2.08
C PHE A 77 3.72 7.73 -2.56
N VAL A 78 3.54 8.82 -1.82
CA VAL A 78 2.89 10.05 -2.27
C VAL A 78 3.95 11.14 -2.21
N PHE A 79 4.58 11.38 -3.36
CA PHE A 79 5.82 12.15 -3.42
C PHE A 79 5.56 13.64 -3.32
N ASP A 80 6.24 14.31 -2.38
CA ASP A 80 6.18 15.74 -2.11
C ASP A 80 7.58 16.40 -2.08
N TRP A 81 8.56 15.78 -2.75
CA TRP A 81 9.93 16.28 -2.84
C TRP A 81 10.01 17.72 -3.36
N SER A 82 9.16 18.08 -4.33
CA SER A 82 9.09 19.43 -4.87
C SER A 82 8.60 20.46 -3.84
N TRP A 83 7.75 20.06 -2.90
CA TRP A 83 7.29 20.92 -1.82
C TRP A 83 8.42 21.14 -0.80
N ALA A 84 9.10 20.06 -0.40
CA ALA A 84 10.25 20.16 0.50
C ALA A 84 11.36 21.03 -0.11
N HIS A 85 11.64 20.88 -1.41
CA HIS A 85 12.60 21.72 -2.11
C HIS A 85 12.20 23.20 -2.11
N ALA A 86 10.93 23.51 -2.40
CA ALA A 86 10.42 24.89 -2.36
C ALA A 86 10.54 25.53 -0.96
N TYR A 87 10.31 24.77 0.10
CA TYR A 87 10.55 25.25 1.47
C TYR A 87 12.01 25.57 1.69
N ALA A 88 12.93 24.68 1.30
CA ALA A 88 14.37 24.87 1.44
C ALA A 88 14.88 26.10 0.65
N GLU A 89 14.39 26.35 -0.58
CA GLU A 89 14.72 27.54 -1.38
C GLU A 89 14.31 28.84 -0.69
N HIS A 90 13.31 28.80 0.21
CA HIS A 90 12.85 29.96 0.98
C HIS A 90 13.44 30.00 2.40
N GLY A 91 14.42 29.14 2.71
CA GLY A 91 15.06 29.06 4.02
C GLY A 91 14.13 28.58 5.14
N LEU A 92 13.12 27.74 4.81
CA LEU A 92 12.15 27.19 5.74
C LEU A 92 12.31 25.69 5.87
N ASP A 93 12.03 25.16 7.05
CA ASP A 93 12.03 23.73 7.33
C ASP A 93 10.71 23.10 6.89
N TYR A 94 10.79 22.07 6.06
CA TYR A 94 9.63 21.24 5.69
C TYR A 94 9.44 20.08 6.66
N TYR A 95 10.52 19.50 7.15
CA TYR A 95 10.51 18.38 8.10
C TYR A 95 10.80 18.85 9.53
N PRO A 96 10.28 18.14 10.56
CA PRO A 96 9.34 17.04 10.43
C PRO A 96 7.95 17.51 9.98
N LYS A 97 7.21 16.58 9.33
CA LYS A 97 5.81 16.76 8.98
C LYS A 97 4.95 15.68 9.64
N LEU A 98 3.64 15.88 9.77
CA LEU A 98 2.73 14.89 10.32
C LEU A 98 2.17 14.02 9.19
N LEU A 99 2.21 12.69 9.34
CA LEU A 99 1.77 11.77 8.31
C LEU A 99 0.90 10.64 8.87
N CYS A 100 -0.32 10.54 8.38
CA CYS A 100 -1.20 9.39 8.57
C CYS A 100 -1.05 8.45 7.37
N ALA A 101 -0.34 7.34 7.56
CA ALA A 101 -0.05 6.37 6.51
C ALA A 101 0.35 5.00 7.10
N VAL A 102 0.46 4.00 6.23
CA VAL A 102 1.13 2.73 6.55
C VAL A 102 2.57 2.80 6.02
N PRO A 103 3.59 2.67 6.87
CA PRO A 103 4.97 2.74 6.43
C PRO A 103 5.29 1.73 5.31
N TYR A 104 6.02 2.18 4.30
CA TYR A 104 6.50 1.37 3.16
C TYR A 104 5.41 0.65 2.36
N SER A 105 4.14 1.08 2.49
CA SER A 105 3.00 0.33 1.93
C SER A 105 2.03 1.25 1.19
N PRO A 106 2.14 1.35 -0.16
CA PRO A 106 1.24 2.14 -1.00
C PRO A 106 -0.07 1.38 -1.27
N VAL A 107 -0.79 1.03 -0.21
CA VAL A 107 -2.06 0.28 -0.28
C VAL A 107 -3.21 1.17 0.15
N GLY A 108 -4.33 1.07 -0.57
CA GLY A 108 -5.57 1.74 -0.18
C GLY A 108 -6.16 1.16 1.11
N GLY A 109 -6.89 1.97 1.87
CA GLY A 109 -7.58 1.49 3.06
C GLY A 109 -7.95 2.60 4.04
N ALA A 110 -8.87 2.30 4.96
CA ALA A 110 -9.31 3.25 5.97
C ALA A 110 -8.17 3.66 6.89
N ARG A 111 -7.81 4.93 6.85
CA ARG A 111 -6.78 5.51 7.74
C ARG A 111 -7.37 6.05 9.03
N LEU A 112 -8.66 6.38 9.00
CA LEU A 112 -9.42 6.87 10.13
C LEU A 112 -10.23 5.72 10.73
N LEU A 113 -9.66 5.05 11.74
CA LEU A 113 -10.23 3.86 12.36
C LEU A 113 -11.29 4.28 13.38
N ALA A 114 -12.57 4.07 13.08
CA ALA A 114 -13.69 4.45 13.94
C ALA A 114 -14.78 3.36 14.02
N GLY A 115 -14.47 2.12 13.61
CA GLY A 115 -15.43 1.04 13.51
C GLY A 115 -16.54 1.31 12.48
N ASN A 116 -17.60 0.50 12.54
CA ASN A 116 -18.75 0.56 11.61
C ASN A 116 -20.04 1.10 12.26
N GLY A 117 -19.93 1.76 13.43
CA GLY A 117 -21.07 2.33 14.13
C GLY A 117 -21.58 3.63 13.53
N ASN A 118 -22.82 4.04 13.89
CA ASN A 118 -23.47 5.26 13.38
C ASN A 118 -22.68 6.56 13.66
N HIS A 119 -21.80 6.56 14.66
CA HIS A 119 -20.94 7.70 15.01
C HIS A 119 -19.59 7.70 14.26
N ALA A 120 -19.32 6.70 13.43
CA ALA A 120 -18.04 6.60 12.74
C ALA A 120 -17.70 7.83 11.87
N PRO A 121 -18.60 8.43 11.08
CA PRO A 121 -18.30 9.64 10.32
C PRO A 121 -17.90 10.83 11.21
N GLN A 122 -18.61 11.03 12.34
CA GLN A 122 -18.28 12.09 13.30
C GLN A 122 -16.91 11.85 13.95
N LEU A 123 -16.60 10.60 14.32
CA LEU A 123 -15.30 10.23 14.90
C LEU A 123 -14.16 10.43 13.89
N CYS A 124 -14.35 10.09 12.63
CA CYS A 124 -13.38 10.38 11.58
C CYS A 124 -13.12 11.88 11.40
N ALA A 125 -14.17 12.69 11.41
CA ALA A 125 -14.05 14.14 11.38
C ALA A 125 -13.23 14.69 12.57
N MET A 126 -13.48 14.15 13.78
CA MET A 126 -12.72 14.51 14.99
C MET A 126 -11.25 14.06 14.91
N LEU A 127 -10.93 12.93 14.28
CA LEU A 127 -9.55 12.52 14.04
C LEU A 127 -8.82 13.51 13.13
N VAL A 128 -9.46 13.97 12.04
CA VAL A 128 -8.89 15.00 11.14
C VAL A 128 -8.64 16.32 11.88
N GLU A 129 -9.59 16.76 12.71
CA GLU A 129 -9.43 17.94 13.55
C GLU A 129 -8.28 17.80 14.55
N ALA A 130 -8.15 16.63 15.19
CA ALA A 130 -7.08 16.35 16.14
C ALA A 130 -5.70 16.32 15.44
N MET A 131 -5.59 15.75 14.21
CA MET A 131 -4.36 15.81 13.43
C MET A 131 -3.98 17.25 13.07
N HIS A 132 -4.94 18.07 12.63
CA HIS A 132 -4.70 19.48 12.33
C HIS A 132 -4.23 20.24 13.59
N ALA A 133 -4.95 20.09 14.69
CA ALA A 133 -4.60 20.75 15.95
C ALA A 133 -3.21 20.36 16.46
N GLU A 134 -2.84 19.08 16.32
CA GLU A 134 -1.52 18.60 16.72
C GLU A 134 -0.40 19.11 15.82
N ALA A 135 -0.61 19.14 14.49
CA ALA A 135 0.35 19.75 13.57
C ALA A 135 0.59 21.22 13.90
N ALA A 136 -0.47 21.98 14.16
CA ALA A 136 -0.38 23.38 14.57
C ALA A 136 0.32 23.56 15.94
N ARG A 137 -0.01 22.71 16.93
CA ARG A 137 0.61 22.72 18.27
C ARG A 137 2.10 22.47 18.24
N LEU A 138 2.54 21.57 17.35
CA LEU A 138 3.96 21.21 17.17
C LEU A 138 4.70 22.18 16.21
N GLY A 139 4.01 23.14 15.59
CA GLY A 139 4.59 24.06 14.63
C GLY A 139 5.08 23.40 13.35
N LEU A 140 4.44 22.31 12.92
CA LEU A 140 4.84 21.56 11.75
C LEU A 140 4.47 22.30 10.45
N SER A 141 5.26 22.09 9.40
CA SER A 141 5.02 22.66 8.07
C SER A 141 3.73 22.15 7.43
N SER A 142 3.37 20.89 7.70
CA SER A 142 2.27 20.22 7.03
C SER A 142 1.77 18.98 7.77
N ALA A 143 0.56 18.54 7.40
CA ALA A 143 -0.02 17.27 7.79
C ALA A 143 -0.61 16.57 6.57
N HIS A 144 -0.46 15.25 6.49
CA HIS A 144 -0.84 14.44 5.34
C HIS A 144 -1.59 13.19 5.76
N LEU A 145 -2.52 12.75 4.90
CA LEU A 145 -3.11 11.41 4.96
C LEU A 145 -2.99 10.77 3.57
N ASN A 146 -2.26 9.66 3.48
CA ASN A 146 -1.95 8.98 2.22
C ASN A 146 -2.79 7.71 2.03
N PHE A 147 -3.25 7.45 0.79
CA PHE A 147 -4.01 6.26 0.38
C PHE A 147 -5.32 6.08 1.16
N ALA A 148 -6.06 7.18 1.33
CA ALA A 148 -7.37 7.20 1.97
C ALA A 148 -8.35 6.22 1.30
N ALA A 149 -9.15 5.51 2.08
CA ALA A 149 -10.32 4.83 1.56
C ALA A 149 -11.42 5.83 1.17
N ALA A 150 -12.33 5.43 0.29
CA ALA A 150 -13.48 6.27 -0.06
C ALA A 150 -14.29 6.71 1.19
N THR A 151 -14.35 5.85 2.20
CA THR A 151 -15.03 6.13 3.49
C THR A 151 -14.35 7.21 4.33
N ASP A 152 -13.08 7.54 4.05
CA ASP A 152 -12.35 8.60 4.77
C ASP A 152 -12.54 9.98 4.12
N VAL A 153 -12.92 10.03 2.83
CA VAL A 153 -12.96 11.26 2.01
C VAL A 153 -13.87 12.32 2.62
N ASP A 154 -15.06 11.94 3.05
CA ASP A 154 -16.05 12.86 3.63
C ASP A 154 -15.57 13.53 4.92
N ALA A 155 -14.64 12.91 5.65
CA ALA A 155 -14.08 13.49 6.86
C ALA A 155 -13.25 14.76 6.59
N PHE A 156 -12.84 15.01 5.36
CA PHE A 156 -12.08 16.19 4.94
C PHE A 156 -12.97 17.30 4.35
N ALA A 157 -14.26 17.04 4.12
CA ALA A 157 -15.18 18.00 3.53
C ALA A 157 -15.28 19.29 4.35
N GLY A 158 -15.18 20.44 3.68
CA GLY A 158 -15.27 21.77 4.31
C GLY A 158 -14.06 22.15 5.19
N ARG A 159 -12.96 21.40 5.13
CA ARG A 159 -11.72 21.68 5.87
C ARG A 159 -10.61 22.14 4.92
N ASP A 160 -9.62 22.85 5.48
CA ASP A 160 -8.46 23.39 4.74
C ASP A 160 -7.44 22.30 4.32
N TRP A 161 -7.94 21.12 3.92
CA TRP A 161 -7.11 20.05 3.38
C TRP A 161 -7.24 20.00 1.87
N LEU A 162 -6.10 19.95 1.19
CA LEU A 162 -6.03 19.87 -0.27
C LEU A 162 -6.15 18.41 -0.71
N PRO A 163 -7.16 18.05 -1.49
CA PRO A 163 -7.25 16.70 -2.06
C PRO A 163 -6.23 16.53 -3.17
N ARG A 164 -5.62 15.35 -3.24
CA ARG A 164 -4.75 14.88 -4.31
C ARG A 164 -5.13 13.46 -4.67
N PHE A 165 -5.03 13.09 -5.92
CA PHE A 165 -5.18 11.71 -6.36
C PHE A 165 -4.03 11.31 -7.27
N ASP A 166 -3.88 9.99 -7.47
CA ASP A 166 -2.96 9.38 -8.42
C ASP A 166 -3.56 8.07 -8.92
N TRP A 167 -2.97 7.46 -9.95
CA TRP A 167 -3.41 6.20 -10.52
C TRP A 167 -2.48 5.07 -10.11
N GLN A 168 -3.07 3.99 -9.57
CA GLN A 168 -2.45 2.68 -9.43
C GLN A 168 -3.12 1.70 -10.41
N PHE A 169 -2.56 0.51 -10.56
CA PHE A 169 -3.10 -0.51 -11.46
C PHE A 169 -3.62 -1.68 -10.63
N HIS A 170 -4.93 -1.92 -10.65
CA HIS A 170 -5.55 -3.01 -9.91
C HIS A 170 -6.25 -3.99 -10.87
N TRP A 171 -6.22 -5.26 -10.53
CA TRP A 171 -7.04 -6.28 -11.18
C TRP A 171 -8.29 -6.53 -10.34
N ARG A 172 -9.43 -6.70 -11.01
CA ARG A 172 -10.72 -6.95 -10.36
C ARG A 172 -11.47 -8.05 -11.08
N ASN A 173 -12.03 -9.00 -10.33
CA ASN A 173 -12.94 -10.01 -10.85
C ASN A 173 -14.39 -9.53 -10.74
N GLU A 174 -14.77 -8.59 -11.61
CA GLU A 174 -16.14 -8.05 -11.67
C GLU A 174 -17.07 -8.92 -12.52
N ASP A 175 -16.52 -9.66 -13.50
CA ASP A 175 -17.29 -10.53 -14.40
C ASP A 175 -17.53 -11.93 -13.85
N GLY A 176 -17.03 -12.22 -12.64
CA GLY A 176 -17.20 -13.52 -12.00
C GLY A 176 -16.43 -14.65 -12.70
N TRP A 177 -15.22 -14.39 -13.18
CA TRP A 177 -14.34 -15.45 -13.72
C TRP A 177 -14.06 -16.50 -12.66
N ARG A 178 -14.16 -17.75 -13.06
CA ARG A 178 -14.02 -18.91 -12.18
C ARG A 178 -12.59 -19.40 -12.12
N ASP A 179 -11.84 -19.21 -13.22
CA ASP A 179 -10.48 -19.68 -13.39
C ASP A 179 -9.66 -18.74 -14.29
N PHE A 180 -8.38 -19.05 -14.44
CA PHE A 180 -7.45 -18.24 -15.22
C PHE A 180 -7.76 -18.25 -16.74
N ASP A 181 -8.35 -19.32 -17.27
CA ASP A 181 -8.75 -19.38 -18.68
C ASP A 181 -9.98 -18.52 -18.96
N ASP A 182 -10.95 -18.44 -18.04
CA ASP A 182 -12.06 -17.47 -18.10
C ASP A 182 -11.52 -16.04 -18.16
N PHE A 183 -10.57 -15.70 -17.26
CA PHE A 183 -9.90 -14.39 -17.28
C PHE A 183 -9.16 -14.15 -18.60
N LEU A 184 -8.36 -15.10 -19.08
CA LEU A 184 -7.68 -14.98 -20.36
C LEU A 184 -8.66 -14.80 -21.52
N GLY A 185 -9.82 -15.44 -21.45
CA GLY A 185 -10.91 -15.31 -22.44
C GLY A 185 -11.39 -13.88 -22.60
N ALA A 186 -11.41 -13.09 -21.54
CA ALA A 186 -11.82 -11.68 -21.55
C ALA A 186 -10.78 -10.74 -22.21
N LEU A 187 -9.53 -11.17 -22.32
CA LEU A 187 -8.46 -10.36 -22.91
C LEU A 187 -8.48 -10.40 -24.45
N ALA A 188 -7.99 -9.35 -25.08
CA ALA A 188 -7.71 -9.30 -26.51
C ALA A 188 -6.72 -10.40 -26.91
N HIS A 189 -6.93 -11.00 -28.10
CA HIS A 189 -6.18 -12.17 -28.59
C HIS A 189 -4.65 -12.04 -28.45
N LYS A 190 -4.09 -10.88 -28.82
CA LYS A 190 -2.63 -10.62 -28.73
C LYS A 190 -2.15 -10.67 -27.28
N LYS A 191 -2.89 -10.09 -26.34
CA LYS A 191 -2.53 -10.05 -24.90
C LYS A 191 -2.59 -11.46 -24.30
N ARG A 192 -3.67 -12.20 -24.57
CA ARG A 192 -3.82 -13.60 -24.16
C ARG A 192 -2.69 -14.49 -24.68
N LYS A 193 -2.31 -14.35 -25.96
CA LYS A 193 -1.20 -15.09 -26.55
C LYS A 193 0.13 -14.79 -25.85
N ASN A 194 0.39 -13.51 -25.55
CA ASN A 194 1.62 -13.09 -24.86
C ASN A 194 1.71 -13.69 -23.45
N ILE A 195 0.63 -13.62 -22.66
CA ILE A 195 0.59 -14.20 -21.31
C ILE A 195 0.86 -15.71 -21.36
N ARG A 196 0.20 -16.44 -22.26
CA ARG A 196 0.46 -17.89 -22.42
C ARG A 196 1.91 -18.19 -22.81
N HIS A 197 2.50 -17.35 -23.66
CA HIS A 197 3.91 -17.49 -24.05
C HIS A 197 4.86 -17.26 -22.87
N GLU A 198 4.64 -16.21 -22.09
CA GLU A 198 5.44 -15.88 -20.88
C GLU A 198 5.39 -17.05 -19.88
N ARG A 199 4.19 -17.55 -19.54
CA ARG A 199 4.00 -18.72 -18.65
C ARG A 199 4.68 -19.98 -19.18
N ALA A 200 4.49 -20.29 -20.47
CA ALA A 200 5.12 -21.43 -21.10
C ALA A 200 6.66 -21.33 -21.12
N HIS A 201 7.22 -20.12 -21.18
CA HIS A 201 8.67 -19.92 -21.09
C HIS A 201 9.21 -20.30 -19.72
N VAL A 202 8.56 -19.84 -18.64
CA VAL A 202 8.92 -20.16 -17.26
C VAL A 202 8.83 -21.66 -17.01
N ALA A 203 7.76 -22.32 -17.45
CA ALA A 203 7.59 -23.77 -17.32
C ALA A 203 8.69 -24.57 -18.06
N ARG A 204 9.02 -24.17 -19.31
CA ARG A 204 10.10 -24.78 -20.10
C ARG A 204 11.49 -24.58 -19.48
N ALA A 205 11.69 -23.52 -18.71
CA ALA A 205 12.91 -23.31 -17.94
C ALA A 205 13.01 -24.22 -16.69
N GLY A 206 12.06 -25.15 -16.51
CA GLY A 206 12.02 -26.08 -15.39
C GLY A 206 11.71 -25.44 -14.05
N ILE A 207 10.99 -24.30 -14.05
CA ILE A 207 10.62 -23.57 -12.84
C ILE A 207 9.19 -23.95 -12.44
N VAL A 208 9.03 -24.32 -11.18
CA VAL A 208 7.75 -24.57 -10.53
C VAL A 208 7.49 -23.44 -9.55
N CYS A 209 6.31 -22.81 -9.64
CA CYS A 209 5.87 -21.78 -8.70
C CYS A 209 4.81 -22.38 -7.77
N GLU A 210 4.99 -22.19 -6.47
CA GLU A 210 4.10 -22.67 -5.42
C GLU A 210 3.64 -21.50 -4.55
N ILE A 211 2.37 -21.51 -4.17
CA ILE A 211 1.83 -20.57 -3.16
C ILE A 211 1.97 -21.20 -1.77
N ARG A 212 2.48 -20.42 -0.82
CA ARG A 212 2.59 -20.76 0.59
C ARG A 212 2.02 -19.65 1.47
N HIS A 213 1.34 -20.04 2.56
CA HIS A 213 0.95 -19.14 3.63
C HIS A 213 2.07 -19.01 4.67
N GLY A 214 1.97 -18.02 5.56
CA GLY A 214 3.05 -17.68 6.47
C GLY A 214 3.50 -18.81 7.40
N ASP A 215 2.60 -19.70 7.80
CA ASP A 215 2.86 -20.90 8.62
C ASP A 215 3.40 -22.10 7.81
N GLU A 216 3.44 -22.00 6.49
CA GLU A 216 3.95 -23.03 5.59
C GLU A 216 5.34 -22.70 5.03
N ILE A 217 5.88 -21.51 5.36
CA ILE A 217 7.19 -21.04 4.91
C ILE A 217 8.22 -21.38 5.99
N ASP A 218 9.19 -22.19 5.63
CA ASP A 218 10.27 -22.54 6.55
C ASP A 218 11.31 -21.42 6.70
N ASP A 219 12.23 -21.59 7.64
CA ASP A 219 13.22 -20.58 8.01
C ASP A 219 14.22 -20.28 6.87
N ALA A 220 14.55 -21.28 6.06
CA ALA A 220 15.44 -21.13 4.93
C ALA A 220 14.77 -20.36 3.78
N ASP A 221 13.47 -20.61 3.54
CA ASP A 221 12.69 -19.86 2.57
C ASP A 221 12.44 -18.40 3.00
N TRP A 222 12.21 -18.15 4.30
CA TRP A 222 12.15 -16.78 4.83
C TRP A 222 13.47 -16.04 4.63
N GLN A 223 14.61 -16.67 4.88
CA GLN A 223 15.92 -16.09 4.63
C GLN A 223 16.08 -15.74 3.14
N ALA A 224 15.78 -16.70 2.25
CA ALA A 224 15.92 -16.50 0.80
C ALA A 224 15.00 -15.39 0.27
N LEU A 225 13.73 -15.33 0.71
CA LEU A 225 12.81 -14.25 0.36
C LEU A 225 13.35 -12.88 0.80
N HIS A 226 13.95 -12.80 1.98
CA HIS A 226 14.55 -11.56 2.47
C HIS A 226 15.82 -11.20 1.68
N ASP A 227 16.67 -12.17 1.33
CA ASP A 227 17.85 -11.93 0.50
C ASP A 227 17.45 -11.43 -0.90
N PHE A 228 16.39 -11.97 -1.49
CA PHE A 228 15.83 -11.47 -2.76
C PHE A 228 15.28 -10.05 -2.64
N TYR A 229 14.64 -9.74 -1.51
CA TYR A 229 14.18 -8.38 -1.20
C TYR A 229 15.37 -7.41 -1.15
N LEU A 230 16.43 -7.75 -0.41
CA LEU A 230 17.64 -6.92 -0.30
C LEU A 230 18.28 -6.68 -1.66
N ALA A 231 18.50 -7.74 -2.44
CA ALA A 231 19.09 -7.66 -3.78
C ALA A 231 18.29 -6.73 -4.71
N THR A 232 16.94 -6.80 -4.68
CA THR A 232 16.09 -5.94 -5.50
C THR A 232 16.19 -4.47 -5.12
N PHE A 233 16.37 -4.17 -3.84
CA PHE A 233 16.55 -2.78 -3.37
C PHE A 233 17.93 -2.25 -3.70
N GLU A 234 18.97 -3.09 -3.56
CA GLU A 234 20.36 -2.76 -3.93
C GLU A 234 20.48 -2.46 -5.43
N ASP A 235 19.93 -3.32 -6.29
CA ASP A 235 19.91 -3.15 -7.75
C ASP A 235 19.26 -1.81 -8.18
N LYS A 236 18.29 -1.32 -7.40
CA LYS A 236 17.58 -0.06 -7.66
C LYS A 236 18.21 1.15 -6.94
N GLY A 237 19.28 0.96 -6.19
CA GLY A 237 19.87 2.01 -5.36
C GLY A 237 18.94 2.56 -4.27
N ASN A 238 18.00 1.75 -3.79
CA ASN A 238 17.06 2.11 -2.74
C ASN A 238 17.46 1.48 -1.40
N TYR A 239 17.03 2.09 -0.29
CA TYR A 239 17.28 1.57 1.05
C TYR A 239 16.24 0.52 1.45
N PRO A 240 16.66 -0.72 1.80
CA PRO A 240 15.76 -1.78 2.25
C PRO A 240 15.41 -1.57 3.73
N ALA A 241 14.21 -1.08 4.01
CA ALA A 241 13.79 -0.76 5.38
C ALA A 241 13.29 -1.95 6.19
N LEU A 242 12.85 -3.04 5.52
CA LEU A 242 12.28 -4.20 6.21
C LEU A 242 13.36 -5.21 6.58
N THR A 243 13.30 -5.70 7.81
CA THR A 243 14.26 -6.66 8.37
C THR A 243 13.77 -8.10 8.27
N LEU A 244 14.68 -9.09 8.27
CA LEU A 244 14.30 -10.50 8.32
C LEU A 244 13.45 -10.84 9.55
N PRO A 245 13.72 -10.31 10.77
CA PRO A 245 12.83 -10.50 11.91
C PRO A 245 11.39 -10.03 11.65
N PHE A 246 11.19 -8.96 10.87
CA PHE A 246 9.85 -8.52 10.49
C PHE A 246 9.18 -9.50 9.51
N PHE A 247 9.90 -10.05 8.53
CA PHE A 247 9.37 -11.08 7.63
C PHE A 247 8.89 -12.31 8.42
N ARG A 248 9.72 -12.80 9.34
CA ARG A 248 9.36 -13.92 10.23
C ARG A 248 8.18 -13.59 11.15
N HIS A 249 8.14 -12.36 11.66
CA HIS A 249 7.02 -11.87 12.47
C HIS A 249 5.70 -11.93 11.70
N LEU A 250 5.68 -11.51 10.43
CA LEU A 250 4.48 -11.61 9.60
C LEU A 250 3.99 -13.06 9.48
N GLY A 251 4.90 -14.00 9.23
CA GLY A 251 4.59 -15.42 9.17
C GLY A 251 4.00 -15.97 10.47
N ALA A 252 4.52 -15.55 11.61
CA ALA A 252 4.09 -16.02 12.93
C ALA A 252 2.80 -15.34 13.43
N ALA A 253 2.70 -14.01 13.28
CA ALA A 253 1.60 -13.22 13.86
C ALA A 253 0.38 -13.14 12.93
N MET A 254 0.58 -13.27 11.61
CA MET A 254 -0.44 -13.08 10.59
C MET A 254 -0.39 -14.18 9.50
N PRO A 255 -0.27 -15.48 9.86
CA PRO A 255 0.05 -16.54 8.90
C PRO A 255 -0.94 -16.62 7.76
N ARG A 256 -2.23 -16.47 8.01
CA ARG A 256 -3.30 -16.52 6.99
C ARG A 256 -3.37 -15.30 6.09
N ASN A 257 -2.80 -14.17 6.53
CA ASN A 257 -2.72 -12.96 5.71
C ASN A 257 -1.48 -12.98 4.79
N VAL A 258 -0.43 -13.70 5.14
CA VAL A 258 0.76 -13.85 4.29
C VAL A 258 0.50 -14.82 3.16
N VAL A 259 0.86 -14.41 1.94
CA VAL A 259 0.82 -15.21 0.72
C VAL A 259 2.14 -15.02 0.00
N ALA A 260 2.95 -16.05 -0.09
CA ALA A 260 4.20 -16.03 -0.85
C ALA A 260 4.11 -16.92 -2.10
N THR A 261 4.66 -16.45 -3.21
CA THR A 261 4.96 -17.32 -4.36
C THR A 261 6.42 -17.70 -4.27
N LEU A 262 6.70 -19.01 -4.15
CA LEU A 262 8.03 -19.57 -4.12
C LEU A 262 8.31 -20.23 -5.49
N CYS A 263 9.33 -19.76 -6.21
CA CYS A 263 9.69 -20.26 -7.54
C CYS A 263 10.97 -21.07 -7.46
N ARG A 264 10.87 -22.39 -7.67
CA ARG A 264 11.98 -23.34 -7.55
C ARG A 264 12.40 -23.89 -8.89
N ARG A 265 13.70 -24.14 -9.03
CA ARG A 265 14.27 -25.00 -10.08
C ARG A 265 14.91 -26.22 -9.42
N GLY A 266 14.26 -27.38 -9.54
CA GLY A 266 14.55 -28.52 -8.65
C GLY A 266 14.31 -28.12 -7.20
N ASP A 267 15.25 -28.43 -6.32
CA ASP A 267 15.13 -28.10 -4.88
C ASP A 267 15.55 -26.67 -4.54
N ARG A 268 16.09 -25.91 -5.50
CA ARG A 268 16.63 -24.58 -5.22
C ARG A 268 15.56 -23.51 -5.42
N LEU A 269 15.29 -22.72 -4.38
CA LEU A 269 14.49 -21.49 -4.48
C LEU A 269 15.31 -20.42 -5.22
N ILE A 270 14.82 -19.96 -6.38
CA ILE A 270 15.52 -19.02 -7.26
C ILE A 270 14.83 -17.65 -7.34
N ALA A 271 13.58 -17.58 -6.96
CA ALA A 271 12.83 -16.33 -6.93
C ALA A 271 11.62 -16.46 -6.00
N GLY A 272 11.10 -15.30 -5.56
CA GLY A 272 9.88 -15.30 -4.78
C GLY A 272 9.20 -13.93 -4.78
N SER A 273 7.91 -13.93 -4.50
CA SER A 273 7.14 -12.73 -4.20
C SER A 273 6.45 -12.87 -2.85
N LEU A 274 6.40 -11.76 -2.11
CA LEU A 274 5.67 -11.66 -0.85
C LEU A 274 4.45 -10.76 -1.05
N MET A 275 3.31 -11.28 -0.69
CA MET A 275 2.00 -10.63 -0.78
C MET A 275 1.30 -10.75 0.59
N LEU A 276 0.32 -9.88 0.82
CA LEU A 276 -0.61 -10.04 1.92
C LEU A 276 -2.04 -10.12 1.37
N ARG A 277 -2.95 -10.69 2.16
CA ARG A 277 -4.37 -10.75 1.77
C ARG A 277 -5.30 -10.31 2.88
N SER A 278 -6.43 -9.74 2.47
CA SER A 278 -7.67 -9.67 3.25
C SER A 278 -8.65 -10.78 2.79
N ALA A 279 -9.87 -10.78 3.27
CA ALA A 279 -10.92 -11.67 2.78
C ALA A 279 -11.33 -11.40 1.32
N SER A 280 -11.05 -10.20 0.80
CA SER A 280 -11.51 -9.78 -0.53
C SER A 280 -10.40 -9.33 -1.48
N THR A 281 -9.20 -9.03 -0.99
CA THR A 281 -8.15 -8.40 -1.78
C THR A 281 -6.79 -9.04 -1.51
N LEU A 282 -6.03 -9.27 -2.57
CA LEU A 282 -4.61 -9.62 -2.52
C LEU A 282 -3.76 -8.37 -2.73
N TYR A 283 -2.67 -8.21 -1.99
CA TYR A 283 -1.77 -7.07 -2.05
C TYR A 283 -0.34 -7.53 -2.34
N GLY A 284 0.14 -7.32 -3.56
CA GLY A 284 1.51 -7.60 -3.95
C GLY A 284 2.47 -6.57 -3.33
N ARG A 285 3.56 -7.06 -2.72
CA ARG A 285 4.48 -6.16 -2.00
C ARG A 285 5.91 -6.25 -2.48
N TYR A 286 6.55 -7.36 -2.34
CA TYR A 286 7.96 -7.52 -2.60
C TYR A 286 8.21 -8.68 -3.56
N TRP A 287 9.24 -8.52 -4.36
CA TRP A 287 9.70 -9.50 -5.32
C TRP A 287 11.24 -9.47 -5.36
N GLY A 288 11.81 -10.62 -5.63
CA GLY A 288 13.21 -10.69 -6.01
C GLY A 288 13.58 -12.07 -6.55
N CYS A 289 14.78 -12.17 -7.10
CA CYS A 289 15.29 -13.41 -7.68
C CYS A 289 16.82 -13.45 -7.62
N SER A 290 17.37 -14.64 -7.55
CA SER A 290 18.81 -14.90 -7.73
C SER A 290 19.18 -15.17 -9.20
N GLU A 291 18.20 -15.43 -10.05
CA GLU A 291 18.40 -15.71 -11.47
C GLU A 291 17.41 -14.95 -12.34
N GLN A 292 17.91 -14.27 -13.36
CA GLN A 292 17.08 -13.58 -14.34
C GLN A 292 16.50 -14.58 -15.37
N VAL A 293 15.20 -14.83 -15.32
CA VAL A 293 14.49 -15.69 -16.28
C VAL A 293 13.37 -14.89 -16.93
N PRO A 294 13.33 -14.79 -18.27
CA PRO A 294 12.28 -14.05 -18.96
C PRO A 294 10.88 -14.53 -18.58
N GLY A 295 10.01 -13.60 -18.15
CA GLY A 295 8.65 -13.87 -17.74
C GLY A 295 8.48 -14.27 -16.27
N LEU A 296 9.54 -14.65 -15.55
CA LEU A 296 9.46 -15.13 -14.17
C LEU A 296 8.88 -14.07 -13.21
N HIS A 297 9.27 -12.81 -13.35
CA HIS A 297 8.67 -11.71 -12.59
C HIS A 297 7.16 -11.64 -12.77
N PHE A 298 6.67 -11.75 -14.01
CA PHE A 298 5.23 -11.69 -14.29
C PHE A 298 4.50 -12.92 -13.79
N GLU A 299 5.10 -14.09 -13.92
CA GLU A 299 4.55 -15.34 -13.39
C GLU A 299 4.36 -15.22 -11.88
N ALA A 300 5.43 -14.92 -11.14
CA ALA A 300 5.41 -14.91 -9.67
C ALA A 300 4.61 -13.75 -9.08
N CYS A 301 4.66 -12.56 -9.70
CA CYS A 301 4.04 -11.35 -9.13
C CYS A 301 2.61 -11.10 -9.60
N TYR A 302 2.21 -11.62 -10.78
CA TYR A 302 0.90 -11.32 -11.35
C TYR A 302 0.08 -12.56 -11.64
N TYR A 303 0.59 -13.52 -12.41
CA TYR A 303 -0.24 -14.64 -12.85
C TYR A 303 -0.59 -15.60 -11.71
N GLN A 304 0.37 -15.92 -10.86
CA GLN A 304 0.14 -16.71 -9.65
C GLN A 304 -0.81 -15.98 -8.68
N GLY A 305 -0.68 -14.65 -8.56
CA GLY A 305 -1.59 -13.82 -7.75
C GLY A 305 -3.02 -13.80 -8.28
N ILE A 306 -3.22 -13.68 -9.61
CA ILE A 306 -4.57 -13.74 -10.23
C ILE A 306 -5.17 -15.12 -10.05
N GLU A 307 -4.41 -16.22 -10.31
CA GLU A 307 -4.88 -17.59 -10.08
C GLU A 307 -5.26 -17.82 -8.61
N TYR A 308 -4.44 -17.30 -7.69
CA TYR A 308 -4.75 -17.35 -6.26
C TYR A 308 -6.07 -16.63 -5.95
N CYS A 309 -6.26 -15.41 -6.46
CA CYS A 309 -7.50 -14.65 -6.26
C CYS A 309 -8.73 -15.42 -6.76
N LEU A 310 -8.65 -16.00 -7.95
CA LEU A 310 -9.74 -16.79 -8.54
C LEU A 310 -10.06 -18.03 -7.70
N ARG A 311 -9.04 -18.79 -7.29
CA ARG A 311 -9.18 -19.99 -6.48
C ARG A 311 -9.78 -19.71 -5.10
N GLU A 312 -9.33 -18.61 -4.45
CA GLU A 312 -9.76 -18.23 -3.10
C GLU A 312 -11.01 -17.32 -3.07
N GLY A 313 -11.55 -16.96 -4.25
CA GLY A 313 -12.72 -16.10 -4.36
C GLY A 313 -12.44 -14.63 -3.98
N LEU A 314 -11.19 -14.16 -4.09
CA LEU A 314 -10.86 -12.75 -3.88
C LEU A 314 -11.33 -11.91 -5.07
N ARG A 315 -11.83 -10.72 -4.79
CA ARG A 315 -12.41 -9.83 -5.80
C ARG A 315 -11.41 -8.87 -6.42
N ALA A 316 -10.30 -8.58 -5.73
CA ALA A 316 -9.33 -7.59 -6.18
C ALA A 316 -7.89 -8.05 -5.94
N PHE A 317 -6.98 -7.53 -6.78
CA PHE A 317 -5.55 -7.66 -6.60
C PHE A 317 -4.86 -6.31 -6.86
N GLU A 318 -4.18 -5.79 -5.84
CA GLU A 318 -3.35 -4.58 -5.85
C GLU A 318 -1.87 -4.99 -5.93
N PRO A 319 -1.22 -5.00 -7.10
CA PRO A 319 0.12 -5.59 -7.27
C PRO A 319 1.27 -4.62 -6.94
N GLY A 320 1.00 -3.54 -6.19
CA GLY A 320 1.94 -2.48 -5.84
C GLY A 320 1.83 -1.23 -6.73
N ALA A 321 2.53 -0.13 -6.36
CA ALA A 321 2.26 1.21 -6.85
C ALA A 321 2.62 1.46 -8.32
N GLN A 322 3.74 0.92 -8.84
CA GLN A 322 4.29 1.32 -10.13
C GLN A 322 4.16 0.26 -11.23
N GLY A 323 4.21 0.69 -12.51
CA GLY A 323 4.44 -0.14 -13.67
C GLY A 323 3.26 -0.25 -14.65
N GLU A 324 3.32 0.54 -15.74
CA GLU A 324 2.37 0.48 -16.86
C GLU A 324 2.28 -0.89 -17.54
N HIS A 325 3.35 -1.70 -17.43
CA HIS A 325 3.37 -3.08 -17.94
C HIS A 325 2.26 -3.96 -17.30
N LYS A 326 1.69 -3.56 -16.17
CA LYS A 326 0.53 -4.18 -15.51
C LYS A 326 -0.72 -4.08 -16.36
N LEU A 327 -0.91 -2.94 -17.07
CA LEU A 327 -2.04 -2.75 -17.95
C LEU A 327 -2.16 -3.90 -18.97
N ALA A 328 -1.04 -4.26 -19.63
CA ALA A 328 -1.04 -5.34 -20.60
C ALA A 328 -1.44 -6.72 -20.04
N ARG A 329 -1.52 -6.86 -18.72
CA ARG A 329 -1.83 -8.08 -17.96
C ARG A 329 -3.14 -8.03 -17.21
N GLY A 330 -4.01 -7.08 -17.56
CA GLY A 330 -5.38 -7.01 -17.04
C GLY A 330 -5.58 -6.13 -15.82
N PHE A 331 -4.55 -5.41 -15.37
CA PHE A 331 -4.68 -4.44 -14.26
C PHE A 331 -5.09 -3.09 -14.84
N LEU A 332 -6.21 -2.54 -14.42
CA LEU A 332 -6.71 -1.25 -14.88
C LEU A 332 -6.34 -0.12 -13.91
N PRO A 333 -6.26 1.14 -14.41
CA PRO A 333 -6.02 2.28 -13.55
C PRO A 333 -7.15 2.43 -12.53
N THR A 334 -6.76 2.54 -11.27
CA THR A 334 -7.64 2.74 -10.11
C THR A 334 -7.15 3.96 -9.34
N ARG A 335 -8.08 4.86 -9.02
CA ARG A 335 -7.77 6.13 -8.34
C ARG A 335 -7.41 5.88 -6.89
N THR A 336 -6.32 6.51 -6.43
CA THR A 336 -5.92 6.60 -5.02
C THR A 336 -6.09 8.03 -4.54
N HIS A 337 -6.39 8.21 -3.26
CA HIS A 337 -6.65 9.51 -2.67
C HIS A 337 -5.65 9.83 -1.56
N SER A 338 -5.25 11.09 -1.48
CA SER A 338 -4.50 11.64 -0.36
C SER A 338 -4.99 13.04 -0.03
N PHE A 339 -4.73 13.49 1.19
CA PHE A 339 -5.14 14.80 1.68
C PHE A 339 -3.97 15.48 2.36
N HIS A 340 -3.82 16.79 2.12
CA HIS A 340 -2.64 17.55 2.52
C HIS A 340 -3.05 18.89 3.12
N TRP A 341 -2.68 19.11 4.37
CA TRP A 341 -2.76 20.42 5.02
C TRP A 341 -1.37 21.06 5.03
N ILE A 342 -1.27 22.33 4.62
CA ILE A 342 -0.03 23.09 4.57
C ILE A 342 -0.21 24.30 5.49
N ALA A 343 0.71 24.52 6.42
CA ALA A 343 0.61 25.55 7.44
C ALA A 343 0.69 26.97 6.84
N ASP A 344 1.73 27.25 6.04
CA ASP A 344 1.92 28.57 5.43
C ASP A 344 0.91 28.80 4.30
N PRO A 345 0.05 29.83 4.36
CA PRO A 345 -0.97 30.09 3.34
C PRO A 345 -0.40 30.35 1.93
N ARG A 346 0.83 30.87 1.81
CA ARG A 346 1.48 31.14 0.53
C ARG A 346 1.83 29.82 -0.15
N PHE A 347 2.47 28.90 0.59
CA PHE A 347 2.77 27.55 0.09
C PHE A 347 1.50 26.75 -0.16
N ARG A 348 0.49 26.85 0.71
CA ARG A 348 -0.83 26.21 0.50
C ARG A 348 -1.44 26.64 -0.83
N SER A 349 -1.43 27.92 -1.16
CA SER A 349 -1.96 28.45 -2.42
C SER A 349 -1.17 27.93 -3.63
N ALA A 350 0.17 27.91 -3.54
CA ALA A 350 1.03 27.40 -4.60
C ALA A 350 0.83 25.89 -4.83
N VAL A 351 0.78 25.09 -3.75
CA VAL A 351 0.52 23.66 -3.79
C VAL A 351 -0.87 23.39 -4.38
N ALA A 352 -1.92 24.10 -3.95
CA ALA A 352 -3.26 23.97 -4.50
C ALA A 352 -3.31 24.24 -6.02
N ALA A 353 -2.56 25.25 -6.50
CA ALA A 353 -2.45 25.52 -7.93
C ALA A 353 -1.69 24.41 -8.69
N ALA A 354 -0.63 23.84 -8.09
CA ALA A 354 0.11 22.73 -8.67
C ALA A 354 -0.75 21.47 -8.76
N LEU A 355 -1.49 21.12 -7.69
CA LEU A 355 -2.37 19.95 -7.65
C LEU A 355 -3.51 20.02 -8.66
N ARG A 356 -4.06 21.22 -8.93
CA ARG A 356 -5.06 21.38 -10.00
C ARG A 356 -4.49 21.06 -11.38
N ARG A 357 -3.25 21.49 -11.69
CA ARG A 357 -2.59 21.15 -12.96
C ARG A 357 -2.26 19.66 -13.05
N GLU A 358 -1.76 19.08 -11.96
CA GLU A 358 -1.48 17.65 -11.86
C GLU A 358 -2.76 16.82 -12.10
N ALA A 359 -3.89 17.22 -11.51
CA ALA A 359 -5.17 16.54 -11.69
C ALA A 359 -5.61 16.47 -13.16
N HIS A 360 -5.47 17.56 -13.92
CA HIS A 360 -5.79 17.54 -15.35
C HIS A 360 -4.89 16.58 -16.14
N ALA A 361 -3.58 16.65 -15.92
CA ALA A 361 -2.63 15.76 -16.58
C ALA A 361 -2.86 14.28 -16.24
N LEU A 362 -3.25 13.97 -15.00
CA LEU A 362 -3.58 12.61 -14.58
C LEU A 362 -4.88 12.09 -15.23
N GLU A 363 -5.89 12.93 -15.46
CA GLU A 363 -7.09 12.51 -16.18
C GLU A 363 -6.79 12.24 -17.68
N ASP A 364 -5.96 13.06 -18.32
CA ASP A 364 -5.52 12.82 -19.70
C ASP A 364 -4.72 11.51 -19.77
N TYR A 365 -3.80 11.28 -18.85
CA TYR A 365 -3.03 10.04 -18.74
C TYR A 365 -3.93 8.81 -18.56
N ARG A 366 -4.96 8.88 -17.71
CA ARG A 366 -5.93 7.79 -17.56
C ARG A 366 -6.64 7.47 -18.88
N ASN A 367 -7.08 8.49 -19.61
CA ASN A 367 -7.77 8.30 -20.89
C ASN A 367 -6.87 7.59 -21.90
N ASP A 368 -5.59 7.96 -21.97
CA ASP A 368 -4.60 7.29 -22.80
C ASP A 368 -4.39 5.82 -22.39
N LEU A 369 -4.32 5.54 -21.12
CA LEU A 369 -4.21 4.17 -20.60
C LEU A 369 -5.42 3.32 -20.98
N LEU A 370 -6.64 3.84 -20.83
CA LEU A 370 -7.88 3.12 -21.15
C LEU A 370 -8.05 2.89 -22.66
N ALA A 371 -7.55 3.78 -23.52
CA ALA A 371 -7.49 3.57 -24.95
C ALA A 371 -6.63 2.33 -25.33
N HIS A 372 -5.70 1.93 -24.45
CA HIS A 372 -4.84 0.76 -24.61
C HIS A 372 -5.27 -0.42 -23.71
N SER A 373 -6.53 -0.45 -23.26
CA SER A 373 -7.08 -1.53 -22.43
C SER A 373 -6.75 -2.91 -23.00
N PRO A 374 -6.35 -3.87 -22.17
CA PRO A 374 -6.03 -5.22 -22.62
C PRO A 374 -7.27 -6.08 -22.89
N TYR A 375 -8.44 -5.64 -22.44
CA TYR A 375 -9.70 -6.38 -22.58
C TYR A 375 -10.28 -6.26 -23.98
N ALA A 376 -10.97 -7.31 -24.45
CA ALA A 376 -11.61 -7.34 -25.77
C ALA A 376 -12.81 -6.40 -25.84
N ASN A 377 -13.54 -6.26 -24.73
CA ASN A 377 -14.63 -5.30 -24.58
C ASN A 377 -14.18 -4.13 -23.70
N ALA A 378 -14.70 -2.93 -23.97
CA ALA A 378 -14.38 -1.75 -23.19
C ALA A 378 -14.75 -1.97 -21.70
N ARG A 379 -13.76 -1.83 -20.80
CA ARG A 379 -13.96 -1.79 -19.36
C ARG A 379 -13.53 -0.42 -18.87
N ALA A 380 -14.39 0.25 -18.13
CA ALA A 380 -14.02 1.45 -17.42
C ALA A 380 -13.17 1.03 -16.20
N GLY A 381 -11.97 1.56 -16.10
CA GLY A 381 -11.32 1.66 -14.79
C GLY A 381 -12.09 2.68 -13.94
N ASP A 382 -12.03 2.59 -12.63
CA ASP A 382 -12.68 3.54 -11.70
C ASP A 382 -12.20 4.98 -11.89
#